data_d666d010e49861c8f32ef23b27c6241e
#
_entry.id   d666d010e49861c8f32ef23b27c6241e
#
_cell.length_a   1.000
_cell.length_b   1.000
_cell.length_c   1.000
_cell.angle_alpha   90.00
_cell.angle_beta   90.00
_cell.angle_gamma   90.00
#
_symmetry.space_group_name_H-M   'P 1'
#
loop_
_entity.id
_entity.type
_entity.pdbx_description
1 polymer ?
#
loop_
_entity_poly.entity_id
_entity_poly.type
_entity_poly.pdbx_seq_one_letter_code
_entity_poly.pdbx_strand_id
1 'polypeptide(L)'
;MRTILRPTFFAPSSARTNFPLNAIDFILKLLYNFKMQVEKNDPALLHLDNQLCFALYVCSRGIIKAYKPILDPLDLTYTEYVVLMALWENDKIAIKDLGKKIFLDSGTLTPLLKKMVGKNLVIRERSKTDERSVVISLTAKGKSLEKKCRENPDKLICAAKLESVDGEALMQNLHKIIEGFALESKCSSYI
;
A
#
# COMPACT_ATOMS: atom_id res chain seq x y z
N MET A 1 6.66 -1.26 37.38
CA MET A 1 5.25 -1.63 37.13
C MET A 1 4.58 -0.42 36.47
N ARG A 2 4.38 -0.46 35.17
CA ARG A 2 3.64 0.60 34.44
C ARG A 2 2.31 0.01 33.99
N THR A 3 1.24 0.54 34.53
CA THR A 3 -0.15 0.14 34.28
C THR A 3 -0.55 0.60 32.88
N ILE A 4 -0.89 -0.35 32.00
CA ILE A 4 -1.45 -0.05 30.66
C ILE A 4 -2.95 0.12 30.83
N LEU A 5 -3.41 1.37 30.69
CA LEU A 5 -4.83 1.72 30.65
C LEU A 5 -5.40 1.43 29.24
N ARG A 6 -6.47 0.63 29.19
CA ARG A 6 -7.24 0.30 27.99
C ARG A 6 -8.09 1.51 27.58
N PRO A 7 -8.19 1.87 26.29
CA PRO A 7 -9.10 2.91 25.83
C PRO A 7 -10.53 2.40 25.75
N THR A 8 -11.47 3.11 26.39
CA THR A 8 -12.92 2.93 26.23
C THR A 8 -13.39 3.67 24.99
N PHE A 9 -14.03 2.96 24.08
CA PHE A 9 -14.69 3.51 22.89
C PHE A 9 -15.95 4.28 23.32
N PHE A 10 -15.98 5.59 23.09
CA PHE A 10 -17.19 6.40 23.11
C PHE A 10 -17.44 6.90 21.68
N ALA A 11 -18.58 6.50 21.11
CA ALA A 11 -19.05 6.99 19.81
C ALA A 11 -19.77 8.34 20.01
N PRO A 12 -19.43 9.41 19.27
CA PRO A 12 -20.27 10.59 19.22
C PRO A 12 -21.25 10.52 18.05
N SER A 13 -22.51 10.83 18.37
CA SER A 13 -23.65 10.96 17.48
C SER A 13 -23.47 12.14 16.51
N SER A 14 -23.95 11.91 15.30
CA SER A 14 -24.38 12.80 14.22
C SER A 14 -24.04 14.31 14.31
N ALA A 15 -23.14 14.75 13.42
CA ALA A 15 -23.26 16.05 12.75
C ALA A 15 -22.62 15.94 11.36
N ARG A 16 -23.45 16.06 10.32
CA ARG A 16 -23.01 16.20 8.92
C ARG A 16 -22.39 17.60 8.77
N THR A 17 -21.11 17.65 8.50
CA THR A 17 -20.47 18.85 7.94
C THR A 17 -19.71 18.45 6.70
N ASN A 18 -20.26 18.84 5.53
CA ASN A 18 -19.58 18.80 4.24
C ASN A 18 -18.41 19.79 4.27
N PHE A 19 -17.17 19.27 4.35
CA PHE A 19 -15.97 20.03 4.03
C PHE A 19 -15.09 19.16 3.12
N PRO A 20 -14.51 19.72 2.03
CA PRO A 20 -13.48 19.05 1.27
C PRO A 20 -12.23 18.94 2.15
N LEU A 21 -11.96 17.75 2.64
CA LEU A 21 -10.76 17.44 3.40
C LEU A 21 -9.58 17.39 2.41
N ASN A 22 -8.67 18.36 2.51
CA ASN A 22 -7.37 18.23 1.86
C ASN A 22 -6.50 17.22 2.63
N ALA A 23 -5.44 16.70 2.00
CA ALA A 23 -4.57 15.65 2.56
C ALA A 23 -4.02 16.04 3.95
N ILE A 24 -3.77 17.32 4.18
CA ILE A 24 -3.28 17.87 5.47
C ILE A 24 -4.35 17.73 6.54
N ASP A 25 -5.61 18.02 6.24
CA ASP A 25 -6.73 17.89 7.20
C ASP A 25 -7.01 16.42 7.53
N PHE A 26 -6.84 15.51 6.58
CA PHE A 26 -6.95 14.07 6.82
C PHE A 26 -5.83 13.57 7.72
N ILE A 27 -4.59 13.94 7.43
CA ILE A 27 -3.43 13.61 8.26
C ILE A 27 -3.57 14.23 9.64
N LEU A 28 -4.01 15.49 9.75
CA LEU A 28 -4.26 16.14 11.03
C LEU A 28 -5.39 15.47 11.80
N LYS A 29 -6.46 15.02 11.13
CA LYS A 29 -7.54 14.26 11.80
C LYS A 29 -7.08 12.86 12.22
N LEU A 30 -6.28 12.18 11.41
CA LEU A 30 -5.68 10.89 11.77
C LEU A 30 -4.77 11.05 13.00
N LEU A 31 -3.92 12.08 12.99
CA LEU A 31 -3.07 12.45 14.13
C LEU A 31 -3.91 12.91 15.34
N TYR A 32 -5.00 13.63 15.12
CA TYR A 32 -5.91 14.10 16.18
C TYR A 32 -6.72 12.95 16.81
N ASN A 33 -7.21 11.99 16.05
CA ASN A 33 -7.92 10.81 16.53
C ASN A 33 -6.99 9.78 17.20
N PHE A 34 -5.73 9.70 16.77
CA PHE A 34 -4.68 8.93 17.45
C PHE A 34 -4.15 9.66 18.69
N LYS A 35 -4.51 10.93 18.85
CA LYS A 35 -4.05 11.81 19.90
C LYS A 35 -4.89 11.64 21.16
N MET A 36 -4.40 10.83 22.06
CA MET A 36 -4.63 11.08 23.49
C MET A 36 -4.07 12.48 23.83
N GLN A 37 -4.97 13.42 24.15
CA GLN A 37 -4.73 14.61 24.98
C GLN A 37 -3.28 15.14 25.08
N VAL A 38 -2.61 15.40 23.98
CA VAL A 38 -1.31 16.07 24.00
C VAL A 38 -1.60 17.55 23.72
N GLU A 39 -1.22 18.43 24.62
CA GLU A 39 -1.32 19.89 24.42
C GLU A 39 -0.56 20.28 23.15
N LYS A 40 -1.09 21.26 22.38
CA LYS A 40 -0.51 21.72 21.10
C LYS A 40 0.96 22.11 21.17
N ASN A 41 1.47 22.41 22.37
CA ASN A 41 2.82 22.87 22.63
C ASN A 41 3.72 21.79 23.29
N ASP A 42 3.27 20.53 23.38
CA ASP A 42 4.09 19.47 23.94
C ASP A 42 5.24 19.11 22.98
N PRO A 43 6.52 19.28 23.39
CA PRO A 43 7.68 18.87 22.59
C PRO A 43 7.62 17.39 22.16
N ALA A 44 6.98 16.54 22.95
CA ALA A 44 6.82 15.11 22.64
C ALA A 44 6.00 14.85 21.35
N LEU A 45 5.26 15.85 20.86
CA LEU A 45 4.53 15.74 19.58
C LEU A 45 5.45 15.45 18.39
N LEU A 46 6.70 15.91 18.43
CA LEU A 46 7.68 15.72 17.35
C LEU A 46 8.63 14.55 17.60
N HIS A 47 8.48 13.83 18.72
CA HIS A 47 9.27 12.63 18.95
C HIS A 47 8.87 11.54 17.96
N LEU A 48 9.86 10.88 17.33
CA LEU A 48 9.63 9.84 16.32
C LEU A 48 8.75 8.69 16.83
N ASP A 49 8.93 8.30 18.09
CA ASP A 49 8.16 7.21 18.72
C ASP A 49 6.66 7.53 18.84
N ASN A 50 6.29 8.81 18.77
CA ASN A 50 4.92 9.29 18.79
C ASN A 50 4.34 9.52 17.39
N GLN A 51 5.10 9.22 16.32
CA GLN A 51 4.68 9.46 14.94
C GLN A 51 4.13 8.18 14.29
N LEU A 52 2.82 8.13 14.04
CA LEU A 52 2.19 7.02 13.32
C LEU A 52 2.80 6.82 11.94
N CYS A 53 3.03 7.92 11.19
CA CYS A 53 3.63 7.86 9.86
C CYS A 53 5.03 7.25 9.89
N PHE A 54 5.82 7.56 10.92
CA PHE A 54 7.15 6.97 11.11
C PHE A 54 7.04 5.47 11.41
N ALA A 55 6.12 5.07 12.28
CA ALA A 55 5.88 3.65 12.57
C ALA A 55 5.50 2.87 11.30
N LEU A 56 4.56 3.39 10.49
CA LEU A 56 4.16 2.80 9.21
C LEU A 56 5.34 2.72 8.22
N TYR A 57 6.17 3.77 8.15
CA TYR A 57 7.37 3.79 7.31
C TYR A 57 8.36 2.70 7.72
N VAL A 58 8.66 2.56 9.01
CA VAL A 58 9.58 1.54 9.53
C VAL A 58 9.03 0.14 9.28
N CYS A 59 7.73 -0.09 9.57
CA CYS A 59 7.05 -1.36 9.31
C CYS A 59 7.09 -1.73 7.82
N SER A 60 6.74 -0.79 6.94
CA SER A 60 6.77 -1.00 5.48
C SER A 60 8.16 -1.42 5.00
N ARG A 61 9.20 -0.71 5.43
CA ARG A 61 10.59 -1.07 5.08
C ARG A 61 11.01 -2.43 5.63
N GLY A 62 10.61 -2.74 6.87
CA GLY A 62 10.88 -4.02 7.50
C GLY A 62 10.24 -5.18 6.73
N ILE A 63 8.97 -5.05 6.36
CA ILE A 63 8.24 -6.02 5.56
C ILE A 63 8.90 -6.21 4.19
N ILE A 64 9.18 -5.12 3.45
CA ILE A 64 9.86 -5.20 2.14
C ILE A 64 11.21 -5.91 2.25
N LYS A 65 11.98 -5.65 3.31
CA LYS A 65 13.25 -6.34 3.57
C LYS A 65 13.05 -7.83 3.84
N ALA A 66 11.96 -8.21 4.53
CA ALA A 66 11.62 -9.60 4.81
C ALA A 66 11.27 -10.40 3.54
N TYR A 67 10.72 -9.74 2.50
CA TYR A 67 10.48 -10.36 1.19
C TYR A 67 11.76 -10.65 0.40
N LYS A 68 12.86 -9.94 0.68
CA LYS A 68 14.08 -10.02 -0.13
C LYS A 68 14.64 -11.45 -0.29
N PRO A 69 14.80 -12.28 0.75
CA PRO A 69 15.28 -13.66 0.60
C PRO A 69 14.41 -14.56 -0.27
N ILE A 70 13.13 -14.21 -0.45
CA ILE A 70 12.15 -14.98 -1.23
C ILE A 70 12.15 -14.50 -2.68
N LEU A 71 12.30 -13.21 -2.89
CA LEU A 71 12.20 -12.59 -4.22
C LEU A 71 13.53 -12.55 -4.98
N ASP A 72 14.67 -12.43 -4.28
CA ASP A 72 16.02 -12.41 -4.90
C ASP A 72 16.29 -13.66 -5.78
N PRO A 73 15.97 -14.90 -5.33
CA PRO A 73 16.15 -16.10 -6.17
C PRO A 73 15.27 -16.11 -7.43
N LEU A 74 14.21 -15.29 -7.48
CA LEU A 74 13.31 -15.14 -8.60
C LEU A 74 13.68 -13.94 -9.49
N ASP A 75 14.75 -13.22 -9.15
CA ASP A 75 15.17 -11.95 -9.78
C ASP A 75 14.03 -10.90 -9.76
N LEU A 76 13.33 -10.79 -8.62
CA LEU A 76 12.22 -9.86 -8.43
C LEU A 76 12.53 -8.84 -7.34
N THR A 77 12.19 -7.58 -7.61
CA THR A 77 12.00 -6.58 -6.55
C THR A 77 10.60 -6.67 -5.97
N TYR A 78 10.38 -6.13 -4.76
CA TYR A 78 9.05 -6.11 -4.15
C TYR A 78 8.00 -5.41 -5.02
N THR A 79 8.36 -4.28 -5.66
CA THR A 79 7.43 -3.54 -6.52
C THR A 79 7.09 -4.33 -7.81
N GLU A 80 8.06 -5.05 -8.40
CA GLU A 80 7.80 -5.97 -9.52
C GLU A 80 6.86 -7.11 -9.10
N TYR A 81 7.02 -7.62 -7.87
CA TYR A 81 6.13 -8.63 -7.32
C TYR A 81 4.70 -8.10 -7.11
N VAL A 82 4.53 -6.86 -6.61
CA VAL A 82 3.21 -6.20 -6.48
C VAL A 82 2.52 -6.08 -7.84
N VAL A 83 3.25 -5.69 -8.89
CA VAL A 83 2.71 -5.66 -10.26
C VAL A 83 2.27 -7.04 -10.72
N LEU A 84 3.09 -8.08 -10.47
CA LEU A 84 2.73 -9.45 -10.83
C LEU A 84 1.49 -9.93 -10.08
N MET A 85 1.36 -9.65 -8.77
CA MET A 85 0.15 -9.98 -8.00
C MET A 85 -1.10 -9.35 -8.61
N ALA A 86 -1.02 -8.07 -8.99
CA ALA A 86 -2.14 -7.39 -9.63
C ALA A 86 -2.54 -8.02 -10.98
N LEU A 87 -1.53 -8.53 -11.74
CA LEU A 87 -1.75 -9.20 -13.02
C LEU A 87 -2.19 -10.67 -12.86
N TRP A 88 -1.80 -11.36 -11.79
CA TRP A 88 -2.32 -12.71 -11.48
C TRP A 88 -3.79 -12.68 -11.10
N GLU A 89 -4.25 -11.58 -10.48
CA GLU A 89 -5.69 -11.38 -10.22
C GLU A 89 -6.46 -11.04 -11.51
N ASN A 90 -5.92 -10.12 -12.32
CA ASN A 90 -6.55 -9.64 -13.56
C ASN A 90 -5.47 -9.43 -14.61
N ASP A 91 -5.25 -10.42 -15.49
CA ASP A 91 -4.36 -10.30 -16.65
C ASP A 91 -4.96 -9.32 -17.68
N LYS A 92 -4.11 -8.72 -18.50
CA LYS A 92 -4.49 -7.78 -19.58
C LYS A 92 -5.17 -6.50 -19.07
N ILE A 93 -4.55 -5.81 -18.15
CA ILE A 93 -5.02 -4.56 -17.59
C ILE A 93 -4.39 -3.35 -18.29
N ALA A 94 -5.15 -2.26 -18.47
CA ALA A 94 -4.60 -0.99 -18.96
C ALA A 94 -3.60 -0.40 -17.95
N ILE A 95 -2.50 0.20 -18.43
CA ILE A 95 -1.45 0.77 -17.55
C ILE A 95 -2.05 1.78 -16.56
N LYS A 96 -2.99 2.60 -17.01
CA LYS A 96 -3.68 3.59 -16.17
C LYS A 96 -4.43 2.92 -15.00
N ASP A 97 -5.13 1.82 -15.27
CA ASP A 97 -5.91 1.12 -14.24
C ASP A 97 -5.02 0.29 -13.34
N LEU A 98 -3.92 -0.28 -13.87
CA LEU A 98 -2.87 -0.90 -13.06
C LEU A 98 -2.28 0.11 -12.07
N GLY A 99 -1.91 1.32 -12.52
CA GLY A 99 -1.39 2.38 -11.66
C GLY A 99 -2.34 2.73 -10.52
N LYS A 100 -3.64 2.89 -10.82
CA LYS A 100 -4.67 3.12 -9.78
C LYS A 100 -4.76 1.96 -8.80
N LYS A 101 -4.73 0.70 -9.29
CA LYS A 101 -4.87 -0.50 -8.46
C LYS A 101 -3.72 -0.66 -7.45
N ILE A 102 -2.49 -0.31 -7.86
CA ILE A 102 -1.30 -0.47 -7.01
C ILE A 102 -0.78 0.86 -6.43
N PHE A 103 -1.54 1.95 -6.57
CA PHE A 103 -1.20 3.27 -6.07
C PHE A 103 0.17 3.78 -6.56
N LEU A 104 0.48 3.56 -7.83
CA LEU A 104 1.69 4.09 -8.48
C LEU A 104 1.34 5.07 -9.59
N ASP A 105 2.03 6.21 -9.58
CA ASP A 105 1.96 7.20 -10.65
C ASP A 105 2.64 6.69 -11.94
N SER A 106 2.31 7.34 -13.07
CA SER A 106 2.82 6.94 -14.38
C SER A 106 4.33 7.14 -14.54
N GLY A 107 4.92 8.09 -13.81
CA GLY A 107 6.36 8.36 -13.82
C GLY A 107 7.14 7.21 -13.20
N THR A 108 6.63 6.63 -12.13
CA THR A 108 7.20 5.45 -11.45
C THR A 108 6.88 4.15 -12.19
N LEU A 109 5.64 3.99 -12.64
CA LEU A 109 5.16 2.74 -13.25
C LEU A 109 5.80 2.47 -14.62
N THR A 110 5.98 3.50 -15.45
CA THR A 110 6.51 3.34 -16.81
C THR A 110 7.94 2.76 -16.85
N PRO A 111 8.92 3.26 -16.10
CA PRO A 111 10.26 2.65 -16.02
C PRO A 111 10.24 1.24 -15.46
N LEU A 112 9.41 0.99 -14.44
CA LEU A 112 9.23 -0.32 -13.82
C LEU A 112 8.76 -1.35 -14.87
N LEU A 113 7.70 -1.04 -15.61
CA LEU A 113 7.16 -1.93 -16.64
C LEU A 113 8.15 -2.16 -17.79
N LYS A 114 8.94 -1.14 -18.20
CA LYS A 114 10.02 -1.34 -19.19
C LYS A 114 11.05 -2.37 -18.70
N LYS A 115 11.44 -2.29 -17.42
CA LYS A 115 12.36 -3.26 -16.80
C LYS A 115 11.76 -4.66 -16.79
N MET A 116 10.48 -4.79 -16.42
CA MET A 116 9.78 -6.09 -16.40
C MET A 116 9.62 -6.70 -17.79
N VAL A 117 9.42 -5.89 -18.84
CA VAL A 117 9.47 -6.35 -20.25
C VAL A 117 10.86 -6.88 -20.58
N GLY A 118 11.93 -6.16 -20.21
CA GLY A 118 13.32 -6.61 -20.40
C GLY A 118 13.64 -7.93 -19.69
N LYS A 119 12.99 -8.21 -18.57
CA LYS A 119 13.10 -9.50 -17.85
C LYS A 119 12.18 -10.59 -18.43
N ASN A 120 11.42 -10.30 -19.47
CA ASN A 120 10.42 -11.20 -20.08
C ASN A 120 9.35 -11.67 -19.06
N LEU A 121 8.91 -10.78 -18.18
CA LEU A 121 7.85 -11.05 -17.19
C LEU A 121 6.48 -10.62 -17.71
N VAL A 122 6.44 -9.52 -18.44
CA VAL A 122 5.21 -8.92 -18.99
C VAL A 122 5.40 -8.52 -20.45
N ILE A 123 4.29 -8.41 -21.17
CA ILE A 123 4.18 -7.91 -22.53
C ILE A 123 3.44 -6.58 -22.47
N ARG A 124 3.88 -5.62 -23.28
CA ARG A 124 3.26 -4.31 -23.42
C ARG A 124 2.74 -4.15 -24.85
N GLU A 125 1.43 -4.02 -25.01
CA GLU A 125 0.76 -3.91 -26.29
C GLU A 125 -0.18 -2.70 -26.33
N ARG A 126 -0.46 -2.15 -27.50
CA ARG A 126 -1.54 -1.19 -27.65
C ARG A 126 -2.87 -1.90 -27.55
N SER A 127 -3.85 -1.25 -26.94
CA SER A 127 -5.21 -1.80 -26.89
C SER A 127 -5.79 -1.90 -28.30
N LYS A 128 -6.50 -3.00 -28.56
CA LYS A 128 -7.21 -3.20 -29.84
C LYS A 128 -8.49 -2.38 -29.93
N THR A 129 -9.02 -1.94 -28.78
CA THR A 129 -10.30 -1.21 -28.67
C THR A 129 -10.10 0.30 -28.48
N ASP A 130 -8.93 0.73 -28.00
CA ASP A 130 -8.57 2.13 -27.82
C ASP A 130 -7.06 2.31 -28.07
N GLU A 131 -6.71 2.83 -29.25
CA GLU A 131 -5.31 3.01 -29.68
C GLU A 131 -4.48 3.92 -28.77
N ARG A 132 -5.14 4.76 -27.95
CA ARG A 132 -4.48 5.64 -26.96
C ARG A 132 -4.11 4.89 -25.68
N SER A 133 -4.68 3.71 -25.49
CA SER A 133 -4.49 2.90 -24.29
C SER A 133 -3.44 1.82 -24.51
N VAL A 134 -2.57 1.63 -23.52
CA VAL A 134 -1.56 0.56 -23.49
C VAL A 134 -1.95 -0.45 -22.44
N VAL A 135 -1.97 -1.71 -22.84
CA VAL A 135 -2.31 -2.86 -22.00
C VAL A 135 -1.04 -3.63 -21.63
N ILE A 136 -1.00 -4.09 -20.39
CA ILE A 136 0.04 -5.00 -19.88
C ILE A 136 -0.59 -6.35 -19.66
N SER A 137 0.13 -7.38 -20.08
CA SER A 137 -0.24 -8.80 -19.89
C SER A 137 0.96 -9.63 -19.44
N LEU A 138 0.70 -10.78 -18.82
CA LEU A 138 1.73 -11.71 -18.38
C LEU A 138 2.30 -12.51 -19.53
N THR A 139 3.61 -12.74 -19.52
CA THR A 139 4.25 -13.79 -20.33
C THR A 139 4.05 -15.17 -19.71
N ALA A 140 4.44 -16.25 -20.41
CA ALA A 140 4.49 -17.59 -19.83
C ALA A 140 5.40 -17.63 -18.58
N LYS A 141 6.56 -16.91 -18.60
CA LYS A 141 7.45 -16.77 -17.44
C LYS A 141 6.75 -16.05 -16.30
N GLY A 142 6.08 -14.91 -16.55
CA GLY A 142 5.34 -14.18 -15.54
C GLY A 142 4.24 -15.01 -14.87
N LYS A 143 3.51 -15.81 -15.65
CA LYS A 143 2.49 -16.76 -15.13
C LYS A 143 3.11 -17.87 -14.27
N SER A 144 4.23 -18.43 -14.70
CA SER A 144 4.87 -19.54 -13.96
C SER A 144 5.39 -19.13 -12.57
N LEU A 145 5.71 -17.86 -12.37
CA LEU A 145 6.17 -17.33 -11.08
C LEU A 145 5.08 -17.34 -10.00
N GLU A 146 3.81 -17.28 -10.37
CA GLU A 146 2.70 -17.35 -9.41
C GLU A 146 2.79 -18.57 -8.51
N LYS A 147 2.99 -19.77 -9.10
CA LYS A 147 3.13 -21.02 -8.35
C LYS A 147 4.28 -20.95 -7.36
N LYS A 148 5.45 -20.47 -7.81
CA LYS A 148 6.65 -20.37 -6.97
C LYS A 148 6.46 -19.41 -5.80
N CYS A 149 5.74 -18.30 -6.00
CA CYS A 149 5.44 -17.34 -4.94
C CYS A 149 4.43 -17.88 -3.94
N ARG A 150 3.51 -18.76 -4.34
CA ARG A 150 2.52 -19.39 -3.46
C ARG A 150 3.10 -20.48 -2.56
N GLU A 151 4.29 -21.00 -2.84
CA GLU A 151 4.88 -22.14 -2.10
C GLU A 151 5.42 -21.80 -0.71
N ASN A 152 5.51 -20.52 -0.33
CA ASN A 152 6.17 -20.12 0.92
C ASN A 152 5.45 -18.97 1.70
N PRO A 153 4.13 -19.00 1.91
CA PRO A 153 3.43 -17.94 2.64
C PRO A 153 3.90 -17.81 4.09
N ASP A 154 4.18 -18.96 4.76
CA ASP A 154 4.55 -18.99 6.17
C ASP A 154 5.91 -18.31 6.43
N LYS A 155 6.84 -18.40 5.49
CA LYS A 155 8.14 -17.72 5.60
C LYS A 155 8.01 -16.19 5.66
N LEU A 156 6.96 -15.64 5.07
CA LEU A 156 6.70 -14.19 5.07
C LEU A 156 6.16 -13.73 6.41
N ILE A 157 5.24 -14.49 7.01
CA ILE A 157 4.63 -14.16 8.30
C ILE A 157 5.71 -14.18 9.40
N CYS A 158 6.52 -15.23 9.44
CA CYS A 158 7.63 -15.35 10.40
C CYS A 158 8.71 -14.29 10.18
N ALA A 159 9.10 -14.03 8.91
CA ALA A 159 10.13 -13.04 8.61
C ALA A 159 9.69 -11.62 8.97
N ALA A 160 8.40 -11.30 8.85
CA ALA A 160 7.83 -10.01 9.22
C ALA A 160 7.54 -9.86 10.72
N LYS A 161 7.75 -10.90 11.54
CA LYS A 161 7.48 -10.93 13.00
C LYS A 161 6.05 -10.52 13.36
N LEU A 162 5.08 -10.97 12.54
CA LEU A 162 3.66 -10.62 12.68
C LEU A 162 2.90 -11.62 13.59
N GLU A 163 3.55 -12.62 14.17
CA GLU A 163 2.91 -13.70 14.93
C GLU A 163 2.18 -13.18 16.18
N SER A 164 2.63 -12.06 16.76
CA SER A 164 2.02 -11.44 17.95
C SER A 164 1.00 -10.36 17.63
N VAL A 165 0.72 -10.11 16.34
CA VAL A 165 -0.17 -9.03 15.88
C VAL A 165 -1.50 -9.62 15.44
N ASP A 166 -2.61 -9.02 15.87
CA ASP A 166 -3.92 -9.29 15.28
C ASP A 166 -3.92 -8.77 13.83
N GLY A 167 -3.62 -9.67 12.89
CA GLY A 167 -3.46 -9.35 11.48
C GLY A 167 -4.77 -8.89 10.85
N GLU A 168 -5.92 -9.40 11.31
CA GLU A 168 -7.24 -9.02 10.77
C GLU A 168 -7.58 -7.59 11.18
N ALA A 169 -7.46 -7.25 12.45
CA ALA A 169 -7.71 -5.91 12.95
C ALA A 169 -6.75 -4.88 12.33
N LEU A 170 -5.46 -5.24 12.17
CA LEU A 170 -4.47 -4.40 11.49
C LEU A 170 -4.85 -4.16 10.04
N MET A 171 -5.22 -5.20 9.28
CA MET A 171 -5.62 -5.08 7.88
C MET A 171 -6.84 -4.19 7.71
N GLN A 172 -7.87 -4.34 8.56
CA GLN A 172 -9.06 -3.49 8.54
C GLN A 172 -8.72 -2.01 8.76
N ASN A 173 -7.82 -1.71 9.70
CA ASN A 173 -7.40 -0.34 9.97
C ASN A 173 -6.57 0.26 8.82
N LEU A 174 -5.68 -0.54 8.20
CA LEU A 174 -4.90 -0.11 7.04
C LEU A 174 -5.81 0.15 5.83
N HIS A 175 -6.84 -0.69 5.59
CA HIS A 175 -7.80 -0.46 4.51
C HIS A 175 -8.56 0.85 4.67
N LYS A 176 -8.99 1.22 5.88
CA LYS A 176 -9.63 2.53 6.14
C LYS A 176 -8.71 3.70 5.80
N ILE A 177 -7.41 3.58 6.08
CA ILE A 177 -6.41 4.60 5.73
C ILE A 177 -6.25 4.69 4.20
N ILE A 178 -6.15 3.53 3.52
CA ILE A 178 -6.02 3.45 2.05
C ILE A 178 -7.26 4.05 1.35
N GLU A 179 -8.46 3.75 1.84
CA GLU A 179 -9.70 4.35 1.33
C GLU A 179 -9.70 5.88 1.44
N GLY A 180 -9.16 6.43 2.53
CA GLY A 180 -8.97 7.87 2.69
C GLY A 180 -8.11 8.47 1.57
N PHE A 181 -6.97 7.87 1.24
CA PHE A 181 -6.12 8.31 0.12
C PHE A 181 -6.79 8.17 -1.25
N ALA A 182 -7.58 7.12 -1.46
CA ALA A 182 -8.29 6.90 -2.72
C ALA A 182 -9.38 7.96 -2.98
N LEU A 183 -10.03 8.45 -1.93
CA LEU A 183 -11.03 9.52 -2.02
C LEU A 183 -10.38 10.86 -2.40
N GLU A 184 -9.21 11.17 -1.85
CA GLU A 184 -8.47 12.40 -2.15
C GLU A 184 -7.96 12.44 -3.61
N SER A 185 -7.51 11.31 -4.15
CA SER A 185 -7.07 11.25 -5.55
C SER A 185 -8.18 11.58 -6.56
N LYS A 186 -9.45 11.42 -6.20
CA LYS A 186 -10.60 11.85 -7.01
C LYS A 186 -10.87 13.36 -6.91
N CYS A 187 -10.48 13.99 -5.81
CA CYS A 187 -10.67 15.43 -5.61
C CYS A 187 -9.56 16.28 -6.24
N SER A 188 -8.34 15.72 -6.37
CA SER A 188 -7.16 16.42 -6.93
C SER A 188 -7.17 16.55 -8.46
N SER A 189 -8.16 15.98 -9.17
CA SER A 189 -8.31 16.14 -10.63
C SER A 189 -8.95 17.47 -11.04
N TYR A 190 -9.11 18.42 -10.11
CA TYR A 190 -9.69 19.75 -10.34
C TYR A 190 -8.73 20.93 -10.04
N ILE A 191 -7.41 20.69 -9.99
CA ILE A 191 -6.39 21.76 -9.92
C ILE A 191 -5.46 21.65 -11.12
#